data_0bfb3289639c839d3abc88ec438f8192
#
_entry.id   0bfb3289639c839d3abc88ec438f8192
#
_cell.length_a   1.000
_cell.length_b   1.000
_cell.length_c   1.000
_cell.angle_alpha   90.00
_cell.angle_beta   90.00
_cell.angle_gamma   90.00
#
_symmetry.space_group_name_H-M   'P 1'
#
loop_
_entity.id
_entity.type
_entity.pdbx_description
1 polymer ?
#
loop_
_entity_poly.entity_id
_entity_poly.type
_entity_poly.pdbx_seq_one_letter_code
_entity_poly.pdbx_strand_id
1 'polypeptide(L)'
;KKIQSSGKEEKFCKPDPKYTKNMKPCNYDKLDENGFIKENEFVNSNDVIIGKVLPIKTKNSNVMTYKDCSTNLRMNESGFIDKIYRNRNSEGFRFTKIKTRTEGTPKIGDKFSSRCGQKGTVGMTLRRENMPFNKDGISPDAIMNPHAIPSRMTIGQLLECMLGKTGSMLGGLADCTPFCELDKEKLYDLLELNGFNRHGN
;
A
#
# COMPACT_ATOMS: atom_id res chain seq x y z
N LYS A 1 -8.05 -11.35 19.39
CA LYS A 1 -6.94 -11.99 20.13
C LYS A 1 -7.52 -12.69 21.36
N LYS A 2 -7.15 -13.93 21.59
CA LYS A 2 -7.56 -14.67 22.80
C LYS A 2 -6.59 -14.31 23.93
N ILE A 3 -7.12 -13.83 25.05
CA ILE A 3 -6.29 -13.54 26.21
C ILE A 3 -6.14 -14.86 26.98
N GLN A 4 -4.95 -15.43 26.96
CA GLN A 4 -4.65 -16.77 27.51
C GLN A 4 -5.07 -16.97 28.98
N SER A 5 -5.11 -15.90 29.79
CA SER A 5 -5.42 -15.99 31.22
C SER A 5 -6.91 -16.00 31.58
N SER A 6 -7.82 -15.66 30.64
CA SER A 6 -9.25 -15.51 30.99
C SER A 6 -10.23 -16.18 30.03
N GLY A 7 -9.77 -16.82 28.96
CA GLY A 7 -10.64 -17.46 27.95
C GLY A 7 -11.57 -16.50 27.20
N LYS A 8 -11.38 -15.19 27.36
CA LYS A 8 -12.23 -14.16 26.77
C LYS A 8 -11.65 -13.73 25.40
N GLU A 9 -12.53 -13.49 24.44
CA GLU A 9 -12.16 -13.10 23.09
C GLU A 9 -12.55 -11.65 22.80
N GLU A 10 -11.68 -10.94 22.10
CA GLU A 10 -12.02 -9.61 21.54
C GLU A 10 -13.08 -9.77 20.45
N LYS A 11 -14.06 -8.88 20.44
CA LYS A 11 -15.11 -8.84 19.40
C LYS A 11 -14.99 -7.56 18.58
N PHE A 12 -15.18 -7.67 17.27
CA PHE A 12 -15.32 -6.51 16.40
C PHE A 12 -16.74 -5.97 16.54
N CYS A 13 -16.88 -4.72 16.94
CA CYS A 13 -18.12 -3.96 16.97
C CYS A 13 -17.80 -2.49 17.21
N LYS A 14 -18.76 -1.61 16.92
CA LYS A 14 -18.69 -0.20 17.33
C LYS A 14 -18.87 -0.14 18.84
N PRO A 15 -17.91 0.42 19.62
CA PRO A 15 -18.04 0.54 21.06
C PRO A 15 -19.21 1.47 21.45
N ASP A 16 -20.11 1.00 22.33
CA ASP A 16 -21.16 1.84 22.90
C ASP A 16 -20.65 2.52 24.17
N PRO A 17 -20.67 3.86 24.25
CA PRO A 17 -20.20 4.62 25.42
C PRO A 17 -20.89 4.23 26.74
N LYS A 18 -22.15 3.76 26.68
CA LYS A 18 -22.92 3.37 27.86
C LYS A 18 -22.38 2.11 28.55
N TYR A 19 -21.84 1.17 27.74
CA TYR A 19 -21.41 -0.14 28.24
C TYR A 19 -19.90 -0.37 28.16
N THR A 20 -19.15 0.57 27.54
CA THR A 20 -17.71 0.41 27.28
C THR A 20 -16.91 1.32 28.20
N LYS A 21 -16.02 0.73 28.97
CA LYS A 21 -15.06 1.46 29.84
C LYS A 21 -13.75 1.70 29.10
N ASN A 22 -13.05 2.77 29.52
CA ASN A 22 -11.74 3.16 29.03
C ASN A 22 -11.74 3.42 27.50
N MET A 23 -12.77 4.07 26.99
CA MET A 23 -12.79 4.53 25.61
C MET A 23 -11.66 5.54 25.38
N LYS A 24 -11.04 5.45 24.23
CA LYS A 24 -10.01 6.41 23.80
C LYS A 24 -10.69 7.77 23.50
N PRO A 25 -9.99 8.90 23.72
CA PRO A 25 -10.48 10.22 23.31
C PRO A 25 -10.35 10.41 21.79
N CYS A 26 -11.06 9.58 21.03
CA CYS A 26 -11.02 9.50 19.58
C CYS A 26 -12.43 9.51 19.02
N ASN A 27 -12.55 9.77 17.72
CA ASN A 27 -13.83 9.75 17.02
C ASN A 27 -14.20 8.32 16.57
N TYR A 28 -15.38 7.86 16.94
CA TYR A 28 -15.93 6.53 16.58
C TYR A 28 -17.08 6.64 15.56
N ASP A 29 -17.46 7.85 15.12
CA ASP A 29 -18.67 8.05 14.32
C ASP A 29 -18.56 7.42 12.92
N LYS A 30 -17.37 7.39 12.38
CA LYS A 30 -17.08 6.80 11.05
C LYS A 30 -17.16 5.27 11.01
N LEU A 31 -17.30 4.61 12.17
CA LEU A 31 -17.44 3.15 12.23
C LEU A 31 -18.86 2.71 11.92
N ASP A 32 -18.98 1.63 11.15
CA ASP A 32 -20.22 0.89 10.98
C ASP A 32 -20.58 0.09 12.27
N GLU A 33 -21.75 -0.52 12.31
CA GLU A 33 -22.19 -1.34 13.45
C GLU A 33 -21.28 -2.55 13.72
N ASN A 34 -20.61 -3.04 12.68
CA ASN A 34 -19.65 -4.14 12.77
C ASN A 34 -18.27 -3.69 13.28
N GLY A 35 -18.08 -2.40 13.52
CA GLY A 35 -16.83 -1.83 14.00
C GLY A 35 -15.78 -1.57 12.92
N PHE A 36 -16.20 -1.39 11.67
CA PHE A 36 -15.28 -1.09 10.57
C PHE A 36 -15.60 0.26 9.94
N ILE A 37 -14.56 0.95 9.50
CA ILE A 37 -14.71 2.15 8.70
C ILE A 37 -15.03 1.78 7.25
N LYS A 38 -15.61 2.72 6.48
CA LYS A 38 -15.91 2.50 5.06
C LYS A 38 -14.68 2.72 4.19
N GLU A 39 -14.64 2.05 3.03
CA GLU A 39 -13.63 2.32 2.00
C GLU A 39 -13.82 3.72 1.40
N ASN A 40 -12.73 4.35 0.98
CA ASN A 40 -12.66 5.72 0.49
C ASN A 40 -13.02 6.82 1.51
N GLU A 41 -13.14 6.48 2.80
CA GLU A 41 -13.31 7.46 3.86
C GLU A 41 -11.97 8.10 4.21
N PHE A 42 -11.96 9.43 4.38
CA PHE A 42 -10.78 10.14 4.88
C PHE A 42 -10.66 9.97 6.39
N VAL A 43 -9.46 9.65 6.86
CA VAL A 43 -9.14 9.42 8.27
C VAL A 43 -7.91 10.18 8.72
N ASN A 44 -7.90 10.55 9.97
CA ASN A 44 -6.77 11.18 10.65
C ASN A 44 -6.42 10.42 11.95
N SER A 45 -5.41 10.87 12.66
CA SER A 45 -4.93 10.23 13.90
C SER A 45 -5.99 10.13 15.01
N ASN A 46 -7.01 10.98 14.98
CA ASN A 46 -8.09 10.98 15.98
C ASN A 46 -9.24 10.05 15.61
N ASP A 47 -9.24 9.46 14.41
CA ASP A 47 -10.29 8.56 13.97
C ASP A 47 -9.97 7.10 14.31
N VAL A 48 -10.96 6.41 14.86
CA VAL A 48 -10.89 4.97 15.07
C VAL A 48 -11.23 4.26 13.77
N ILE A 49 -10.32 3.40 13.32
CA ILE A 49 -10.45 2.67 12.05
C ILE A 49 -10.97 1.23 12.24
N ILE A 50 -10.72 0.64 13.42
CA ILE A 50 -11.24 -0.68 13.79
C ILE A 50 -11.79 -0.61 15.20
N GLY A 51 -13.10 -0.79 15.36
CA GLY A 51 -13.78 -0.93 16.63
C GLY A 51 -13.63 -2.34 17.17
N LYS A 52 -13.11 -2.48 18.40
CA LYS A 52 -13.00 -3.74 19.10
C LYS A 52 -13.31 -3.57 20.58
N VAL A 53 -13.99 -4.53 21.14
CA VAL A 53 -14.27 -4.58 22.57
C VAL A 53 -13.91 -5.93 23.17
N LEU A 54 -13.52 -5.91 24.44
CA LEU A 54 -13.28 -7.08 25.25
C LEU A 54 -14.36 -7.17 26.34
N PRO A 55 -15.15 -8.26 26.44
CA PRO A 55 -16.14 -8.41 27.51
C PRO A 55 -15.45 -8.58 28.87
N ILE A 56 -15.90 -7.78 29.87
CA ILE A 56 -15.43 -7.86 31.26
C ILE A 56 -16.64 -8.27 32.14
N LYS A 57 -16.53 -9.35 32.89
CA LYS A 57 -17.50 -9.64 33.93
C LYS A 57 -17.19 -8.82 35.18
N THR A 58 -18.09 -7.94 35.56
CA THR A 58 -18.01 -7.21 36.83
C THR A 58 -18.64 -8.09 37.93
N LYS A 59 -17.95 -8.27 39.05
CA LYS A 59 -18.35 -9.20 40.12
C LYS A 59 -19.72 -8.87 40.75
N ASN A 60 -20.23 -7.66 40.57
CA ASN A 60 -21.42 -7.17 41.30
C ASN A 60 -22.58 -6.68 40.43
N SER A 61 -22.58 -6.96 39.11
CA SER A 61 -23.70 -6.59 38.24
C SER A 61 -23.95 -7.62 37.16
N ASN A 62 -25.25 -7.93 36.94
CA ASN A 62 -25.69 -8.78 35.83
C ASN A 62 -25.51 -8.14 34.44
N VAL A 63 -25.00 -6.91 34.37
CA VAL A 63 -24.78 -6.19 33.12
C VAL A 63 -23.38 -6.46 32.61
N MET A 64 -23.28 -6.96 31.37
CA MET A 64 -22.00 -7.13 30.67
C MET A 64 -21.38 -5.77 30.37
N THR A 65 -20.22 -5.50 30.91
CA THR A 65 -19.40 -4.34 30.58
C THR A 65 -18.26 -4.73 29.66
N TYR A 66 -17.85 -3.79 28.84
CA TYR A 66 -16.81 -3.98 27.83
C TYR A 66 -15.62 -3.05 28.10
N LYS A 67 -14.43 -3.48 27.70
CA LYS A 67 -13.23 -2.63 27.62
C LYS A 67 -12.97 -2.29 26.16
N ASP A 68 -12.67 -1.04 25.87
CA ASP A 68 -12.27 -0.63 24.55
C ASP A 68 -10.87 -1.17 24.19
N CYS A 69 -10.78 -1.83 23.05
CA CYS A 69 -9.56 -2.35 22.45
C CYS A 69 -9.43 -1.88 21.00
N SER A 70 -10.14 -0.82 20.64
CA SER A 70 -10.19 -0.27 19.28
C SER A 70 -8.83 0.23 18.81
N THR A 71 -8.64 0.23 17.49
CA THR A 71 -7.42 0.69 16.84
C THR A 71 -7.73 1.98 16.10
N ASN A 72 -6.98 3.02 16.39
CA ASN A 72 -6.97 4.29 15.67
C ASN A 72 -5.77 4.36 14.71
N LEU A 73 -5.77 5.33 13.82
CA LEU A 73 -4.62 5.62 12.98
C LEU A 73 -3.45 6.11 13.86
N ARG A 74 -2.22 5.94 13.39
CA ARG A 74 -1.03 6.41 14.13
C ARG A 74 -1.00 7.93 14.21
N MET A 75 -0.34 8.47 15.22
CA MET A 75 -0.10 9.90 15.33
C MET A 75 0.59 10.42 14.07
N ASN A 76 0.19 11.60 13.64
CA ASN A 76 0.71 12.27 12.44
C ASN A 76 0.45 11.55 11.11
N GLU A 77 -0.36 10.50 11.09
CA GLU A 77 -0.82 9.88 9.85
C GLU A 77 -2.22 10.38 9.50
N SER A 78 -2.45 10.60 8.21
CA SER A 78 -3.76 10.89 7.64
C SER A 78 -3.82 10.32 6.22
N GLY A 79 -5.00 10.00 5.75
CA GLY A 79 -5.17 9.47 4.40
C GLY A 79 -6.55 8.89 4.18
N PHE A 80 -6.72 8.22 3.07
CA PHE A 80 -7.96 7.52 2.71
C PHE A 80 -7.86 6.03 2.99
N ILE A 81 -8.94 5.42 3.38
CA ILE A 81 -9.05 3.96 3.48
C ILE A 81 -9.13 3.40 2.06
N ASP A 82 -8.10 2.64 1.66
CA ASP A 82 -8.04 2.07 0.31
C ASP A 82 -8.83 0.76 0.22
N LYS A 83 -8.50 -0.22 1.07
CA LYS A 83 -9.17 -1.53 1.11
C LYS A 83 -9.24 -2.11 2.51
N ILE A 84 -10.29 -2.89 2.75
CA ILE A 84 -10.50 -3.62 4.00
C ILE A 84 -10.54 -5.12 3.71
N TYR A 85 -9.56 -5.83 4.23
CA TYR A 85 -9.47 -7.29 4.12
C TYR A 85 -9.98 -7.93 5.40
N ARG A 86 -11.00 -8.75 5.29
CA ARG A 86 -11.58 -9.52 6.40
C ARG A 86 -11.41 -11.00 6.12
N ASN A 87 -10.74 -11.70 7.04
CA ASN A 87 -10.48 -13.13 6.85
C ASN A 87 -10.38 -13.83 8.22
N ARG A 88 -10.13 -15.14 8.22
CA ARG A 88 -9.82 -15.94 9.37
C ARG A 88 -8.40 -16.48 9.27
N ASN A 89 -7.71 -16.56 10.40
CA ASN A 89 -6.40 -17.20 10.46
C ASN A 89 -6.55 -18.74 10.54
N SER A 90 -5.44 -19.45 10.51
CA SER A 90 -5.39 -20.91 10.64
C SER A 90 -5.99 -21.43 11.95
N GLU A 91 -6.02 -20.63 13.00
CA GLU A 91 -6.61 -20.95 14.30
C GLU A 91 -8.12 -20.63 14.38
N GLY A 92 -8.74 -20.18 13.28
CA GLY A 92 -10.16 -19.84 13.19
C GLY A 92 -10.55 -18.44 13.69
N PHE A 93 -9.61 -17.64 14.21
CA PHE A 93 -9.89 -16.28 14.66
C PHE A 93 -10.06 -15.32 13.49
N ARG A 94 -11.04 -14.45 13.60
CA ARG A 94 -11.23 -13.35 12.63
C ARG A 94 -10.11 -12.32 12.78
N PHE A 95 -9.54 -11.89 11.67
CA PHE A 95 -8.63 -10.76 11.61
C PHE A 95 -9.04 -9.79 10.49
N THR A 96 -8.64 -8.55 10.65
CA THR A 96 -8.86 -7.50 9.65
C THR A 96 -7.55 -6.78 9.39
N LYS A 97 -7.28 -6.53 8.10
CA LYS A 97 -6.21 -5.64 7.64
C LYS A 97 -6.86 -4.47 6.92
N ILE A 98 -6.48 -3.27 7.30
CA ILE A 98 -6.90 -2.05 6.63
C ILE A 98 -5.69 -1.48 5.91
N LYS A 99 -5.86 -1.23 4.62
CA LYS A 99 -4.88 -0.55 3.78
C LYS A 99 -5.27 0.92 3.69
N THR A 100 -4.37 1.80 4.11
CA THR A 100 -4.52 3.24 3.99
C THR A 100 -3.70 3.76 2.82
N ARG A 101 -4.20 4.78 2.14
CA ARG A 101 -3.54 5.47 1.03
C ARG A 101 -3.31 6.93 1.41
N THR A 102 -2.07 7.35 1.29
CA THR A 102 -1.66 8.74 1.53
C THR A 102 -0.89 9.23 0.32
N GLU A 103 -1.19 10.43 -0.14
CA GLU A 103 -0.41 11.09 -1.18
C GLU A 103 0.81 11.77 -0.56
N GLY A 104 1.97 11.50 -1.14
CA GLY A 104 3.22 12.16 -0.79
C GLY A 104 3.89 12.74 -2.02
N THR A 105 4.13 14.04 -2.03
CA THR A 105 4.93 14.67 -3.08
C THR A 105 6.41 14.42 -2.81
N PRO A 106 7.17 13.90 -3.80
CA PRO A 106 8.61 13.70 -3.66
C PRO A 106 9.34 15.01 -3.31
N LYS A 107 10.30 14.92 -2.41
CA LYS A 107 11.13 16.04 -1.96
C LYS A 107 12.60 15.72 -2.20
N ILE A 108 13.42 16.76 -2.29
CA ILE A 108 14.88 16.62 -2.31
C ILE A 108 15.32 15.87 -1.04
N GLY A 109 16.14 14.84 -1.22
CA GLY A 109 16.58 13.96 -0.14
C GLY A 109 15.77 12.67 0.01
N ASP A 110 14.58 12.56 -0.58
CA ASP A 110 13.81 11.33 -0.59
C ASP A 110 14.55 10.24 -1.39
N LYS A 111 14.48 9.02 -0.90
CA LYS A 111 15.18 7.89 -1.50
C LYS A 111 14.23 7.05 -2.35
N PHE A 112 14.56 6.92 -3.61
CA PHE A 112 13.87 6.07 -4.57
C PHE A 112 14.74 4.88 -4.98
N SER A 113 14.10 3.81 -5.40
CA SER A 113 14.77 2.64 -5.95
C SER A 113 13.94 2.02 -7.07
N SER A 114 14.61 1.53 -8.12
CA SER A 114 14.00 0.63 -9.07
C SER A 114 13.81 -0.77 -8.47
N ARG A 115 13.07 -1.63 -9.15
CA ARG A 115 12.93 -3.05 -8.77
C ARG A 115 14.27 -3.81 -8.84
N CYS A 116 15.21 -3.33 -9.64
CA CYS A 116 16.57 -3.89 -9.77
C CYS A 116 17.57 -3.35 -8.73
N GLY A 117 17.09 -2.68 -7.67
CA GLY A 117 17.96 -2.22 -6.58
C GLY A 117 18.80 -0.99 -6.88
N GLN A 118 18.49 -0.23 -7.91
CA GLN A 118 19.15 1.04 -8.28
C GLN A 118 18.67 2.19 -7.39
N LYS A 119 19.02 2.13 -6.10
CA LYS A 119 18.65 3.16 -5.13
C LYS A 119 19.36 4.48 -5.42
N GLY A 120 18.63 5.56 -5.31
CA GLY A 120 19.14 6.92 -5.45
C GLY A 120 18.32 7.91 -4.65
N THR A 121 18.94 9.00 -4.28
CA THR A 121 18.31 10.12 -3.57
C THR A 121 17.92 11.20 -4.58
N VAL A 122 16.78 11.82 -4.37
CA VAL A 122 16.36 12.99 -5.17
C VAL A 122 17.33 14.13 -4.88
N GLY A 123 18.10 14.52 -5.89
CA GLY A 123 19.04 15.62 -5.79
C GLY A 123 18.45 16.96 -6.26
N MET A 124 17.47 16.90 -7.16
CA MET A 124 16.84 18.09 -7.76
C MET A 124 15.40 17.77 -8.13
N THR A 125 14.53 18.78 -8.02
CA THR A 125 13.18 18.75 -8.58
C THR A 125 13.08 19.81 -9.68
N LEU A 126 12.55 19.43 -10.84
CA LEU A 126 12.38 20.33 -11.97
C LEU A 126 10.89 20.56 -12.23
N ARG A 127 10.55 21.77 -12.70
CA ARG A 127 9.22 22.03 -13.23
C ARG A 127 9.06 21.30 -14.57
N ARG A 128 7.85 20.90 -14.90
CA ARG A 128 7.55 20.17 -16.13
C ARG A 128 7.99 20.92 -17.38
N GLU A 129 7.92 22.24 -17.37
CA GLU A 129 8.37 23.15 -18.45
C GLU A 129 9.87 23.00 -18.79
N ASN A 130 10.67 22.63 -17.79
CA ASN A 130 12.13 22.46 -17.90
C ASN A 130 12.55 21.01 -18.15
N MET A 131 11.58 20.10 -18.28
CA MET A 131 11.85 18.69 -18.54
C MET A 131 11.90 18.42 -20.05
N PRO A 132 12.72 17.47 -20.51
CA PRO A 132 12.68 17.00 -21.89
C PRO A 132 11.33 16.34 -22.19
N PHE A 133 10.95 16.30 -23.45
CA PHE A 133 9.72 15.65 -23.89
C PHE A 133 9.96 14.90 -25.20
N ASN A 134 9.16 13.88 -25.46
CA ASN A 134 9.18 13.11 -26.69
C ASN A 134 8.28 13.78 -27.78
N LYS A 135 8.21 13.17 -28.97
CA LYS A 135 7.38 13.65 -30.10
C LYS A 135 5.88 13.73 -29.76
N ASP A 136 5.42 12.95 -28.76
CA ASP A 136 4.03 12.90 -28.32
C ASP A 136 3.76 13.87 -27.14
N GLY A 137 4.74 14.69 -26.78
CA GLY A 137 4.64 15.67 -25.69
C GLY A 137 4.72 15.08 -24.27
N ILE A 138 5.11 13.81 -24.13
CA ILE A 138 5.24 13.13 -22.84
C ILE A 138 6.60 13.45 -22.24
N SER A 139 6.60 13.97 -21.01
CA SER A 139 7.82 14.24 -20.22
C SER A 139 8.10 13.08 -19.25
N PRO A 140 9.37 12.76 -18.95
CA PRO A 140 9.72 11.77 -17.95
C PRO A 140 9.34 12.24 -16.54
N ASP A 141 9.03 11.31 -15.65
CA ASP A 141 8.75 11.58 -14.24
C ASP A 141 10.01 11.57 -13.38
N ALA A 142 11.05 10.86 -13.81
CA ALA A 142 12.34 10.80 -13.14
C ALA A 142 13.48 10.72 -14.18
N ILE A 143 14.56 11.38 -13.86
CA ILE A 143 15.82 11.33 -14.63
C ILE A 143 16.89 10.76 -13.74
N MET A 144 17.60 9.75 -14.23
CA MET A 144 18.68 9.09 -13.50
C MET A 144 19.98 9.09 -14.32
N ASN A 145 21.11 9.02 -13.62
CA ASN A 145 22.41 8.93 -14.28
C ASN A 145 22.57 7.55 -14.95
N PRO A 146 22.81 7.49 -16.27
CA PRO A 146 22.98 6.22 -17.00
C PRO A 146 24.25 5.46 -16.57
N HIS A 147 25.27 6.11 -16.05
CA HIS A 147 26.50 5.47 -15.57
C HIS A 147 26.26 4.52 -14.37
N ALA A 148 25.10 4.61 -13.72
CA ALA A 148 24.73 3.66 -12.69
C ALA A 148 24.49 2.23 -13.25
N ILE A 149 24.18 2.07 -14.52
CA ILE A 149 23.92 0.77 -15.14
C ILE A 149 25.21 -0.05 -15.34
N PRO A 150 26.26 0.46 -16.02
CA PRO A 150 27.49 -0.31 -16.20
C PRO A 150 28.21 -0.62 -14.89
N SER A 151 28.27 0.36 -13.97
CA SER A 151 28.99 0.20 -12.69
C SER A 151 28.38 -0.87 -11.79
N ARG A 152 27.09 -1.13 -11.92
CA ARG A 152 26.35 -2.14 -11.13
C ARG A 152 25.98 -3.38 -11.91
N MET A 153 26.29 -3.42 -13.21
CA MET A 153 26.00 -4.53 -14.10
C MET A 153 24.53 -4.99 -14.07
N THR A 154 23.59 -4.05 -13.88
CA THR A 154 22.15 -4.34 -13.80
C THR A 154 21.51 -4.40 -15.20
N ILE A 155 22.00 -5.33 -16.04
CA ILE A 155 21.52 -5.51 -17.41
C ILE A 155 20.05 -5.93 -17.44
N GLY A 156 19.60 -6.71 -16.46
CA GLY A 156 18.19 -7.07 -16.31
C GLY A 156 17.22 -5.89 -16.24
N GLN A 157 17.67 -4.72 -15.75
CA GLN A 157 16.86 -3.51 -15.74
C GLN A 157 16.58 -2.98 -17.17
N LEU A 158 17.52 -3.10 -18.09
CA LEU A 158 17.31 -2.74 -19.48
C LEU A 158 16.28 -3.63 -20.17
N LEU A 159 16.38 -4.94 -19.94
CA LEU A 159 15.39 -5.91 -20.40
C LEU A 159 14.01 -5.68 -19.79
N GLU A 160 13.95 -5.33 -18.50
CA GLU A 160 12.71 -4.93 -17.81
C GLU A 160 12.06 -3.72 -18.49
N CYS A 161 12.84 -2.68 -18.85
CA CYS A 161 12.32 -1.51 -19.55
C CYS A 161 11.74 -1.86 -20.91
N MET A 162 12.43 -2.70 -21.70
CA MET A 162 11.96 -3.16 -23.00
C MET A 162 10.67 -3.99 -22.88
N LEU A 163 10.65 -4.91 -21.94
CA LEU A 163 9.48 -5.76 -21.66
C LEU A 163 8.30 -4.94 -21.16
N GLY A 164 8.53 -3.95 -20.30
CA GLY A 164 7.51 -3.02 -19.82
C GLY A 164 6.93 -2.15 -20.95
N LYS A 165 7.76 -1.69 -21.88
CA LYS A 165 7.32 -0.96 -23.09
C LYS A 165 6.42 -1.84 -23.95
N THR A 166 6.83 -3.07 -24.24
CA THR A 166 6.05 -4.05 -25.01
C THR A 166 4.73 -4.39 -24.31
N GLY A 167 4.76 -4.66 -23.00
CA GLY A 167 3.57 -4.96 -22.20
C GLY A 167 2.56 -3.82 -22.17
N SER A 168 3.02 -2.56 -22.08
CA SER A 168 2.14 -1.39 -22.12
C SER A 168 1.45 -1.20 -23.47
N MET A 169 2.11 -1.54 -24.57
CA MET A 169 1.53 -1.46 -25.91
C MET A 169 0.53 -2.60 -26.18
N LEU A 170 0.81 -3.79 -25.71
CA LEU A 170 -0.06 -4.95 -25.87
C LEU A 170 -1.22 -4.98 -24.85
N GLY A 171 -1.19 -4.11 -23.83
CA GLY A 171 -2.19 -4.08 -22.76
C GLY A 171 -2.13 -5.32 -21.84
N GLY A 172 -0.98 -5.98 -21.75
CA GLY A 172 -0.76 -7.18 -20.98
C GLY A 172 0.22 -7.02 -19.83
N LEU A 173 0.23 -7.99 -18.92
CA LEU A 173 1.27 -8.14 -17.90
C LEU A 173 2.35 -9.09 -18.40
N ALA A 174 3.59 -8.69 -18.24
CA ALA A 174 4.73 -9.52 -18.55
C ALA A 174 5.16 -10.33 -17.33
N ASP A 175 5.41 -11.62 -17.50
CA ASP A 175 5.97 -12.48 -16.46
C ASP A 175 7.48 -12.27 -16.38
N CYS A 176 7.93 -11.74 -15.25
CA CYS A 176 9.35 -11.50 -14.92
C CYS A 176 9.77 -12.34 -13.71
N THR A 177 9.17 -13.50 -13.51
CA THR A 177 9.53 -14.40 -12.40
C THR A 177 11.02 -14.77 -12.48
N PRO A 178 11.78 -14.70 -11.37
CA PRO A 178 13.17 -15.09 -11.35
C PRO A 178 13.36 -16.55 -11.83
N PHE A 179 14.46 -16.79 -12.54
CA PHE A 179 14.85 -18.10 -13.10
C PHE A 179 13.95 -18.63 -14.22
N CYS A 180 13.02 -17.82 -14.75
CA CYS A 180 12.35 -18.11 -16.00
C CYS A 180 13.18 -17.57 -17.16
N GLU A 181 13.27 -18.32 -18.24
CA GLU A 181 13.93 -17.86 -19.48
C GLU A 181 13.03 -16.84 -20.19
N LEU A 182 13.58 -15.67 -20.46
CA LEU A 182 12.96 -14.68 -21.32
C LEU A 182 13.40 -14.92 -22.77
N ASP A 183 12.45 -15.19 -23.66
CA ASP A 183 12.69 -15.26 -25.09
C ASP A 183 12.90 -13.83 -25.64
N LYS A 184 14.17 -13.47 -25.80
CA LYS A 184 14.57 -12.11 -26.24
C LYS A 184 14.19 -11.87 -27.70
N GLU A 185 14.26 -12.89 -28.55
CA GLU A 185 13.94 -12.72 -29.96
C GLU A 185 12.46 -12.38 -30.15
N LYS A 186 11.57 -13.09 -29.47
CA LYS A 186 10.14 -12.72 -29.46
C LYS A 186 9.89 -11.31 -28.95
N LEU A 187 10.63 -10.87 -27.94
CA LEU A 187 10.51 -9.49 -27.42
C LEU A 187 10.92 -8.47 -28.49
N TYR A 188 12.00 -8.71 -29.18
CA TYR A 188 12.49 -7.86 -30.27
C TYR A 188 11.50 -7.81 -31.43
N ASP A 189 10.97 -8.94 -31.84
CA ASP A 189 10.01 -9.05 -32.93
C ASP A 189 8.68 -8.34 -32.58
N LEU A 190 8.24 -8.42 -31.32
CA LEU A 190 7.07 -7.69 -30.84
C LEU A 190 7.28 -6.17 -30.84
N LEU A 191 8.47 -5.69 -30.52
CA LEU A 191 8.80 -4.26 -30.61
C LEU A 191 8.75 -3.78 -32.07
N GLU A 192 9.36 -4.51 -32.97
CA GLU A 192 9.39 -4.19 -34.40
C GLU A 192 7.99 -4.21 -35.03
N LEU A 193 7.18 -5.21 -34.68
CA LEU A 193 5.78 -5.31 -35.14
C LEU A 193 4.95 -4.08 -34.71
N ASN A 194 5.27 -3.46 -33.56
CA ASN A 194 4.61 -2.28 -33.07
C ASN A 194 5.27 -0.95 -33.51
N GLY A 195 6.16 -1.00 -34.51
CA GLY A 195 6.75 0.19 -35.13
C GLY A 195 7.91 0.81 -34.35
N PHE A 196 8.51 0.10 -33.41
CA PHE A 196 9.69 0.53 -32.67
C PHE A 196 10.95 -0.16 -33.18
N ASN A 197 12.10 0.42 -32.86
CA ASN A 197 13.36 -0.23 -33.16
C ASN A 197 13.45 -1.56 -32.38
N ARG A 198 14.00 -2.59 -33.02
CA ARG A 198 14.21 -3.93 -32.43
C ARG A 198 14.93 -3.90 -31.10
N HIS A 199 15.80 -2.91 -30.86
CA HIS A 199 16.54 -2.73 -29.62
C HIS A 199 15.92 -1.72 -28.65
N GLY A 200 14.68 -1.31 -28.86
CA GLY A 200 13.90 -0.51 -27.89
C GLY A 200 13.96 1.00 -28.06
N ASN A 201 14.62 1.52 -29.09
CA ASN A 201 14.66 2.96 -29.40
C ASN A 201 13.36 3.46 -30.06
#